data_4773d53632b51eccf9c6e361396d5005
#
_entry.id   4773d53632b51eccf9c6e361396d5005
#
_cell.length_a   1.000
_cell.length_b   1.000
_cell.length_c   1.000
_cell.angle_alpha   90.00
_cell.angle_beta   90.00
_cell.angle_gamma   90.00
#
_symmetry.space_group_name_H-M   'P 1'
#
loop_
_entity.id
_entity.type
_entity.pdbx_description
1 polymer ?
#
loop_
_entity_poly.entity_id
_entity_poly.type
_entity_poly.pdbx_seq_one_letter_code
_entity_poly.pdbx_strand_id
1 'polypeptide(L)'
;MSVEIKLTKKPIPYEKAMLFLNKRVKEVKNGDNKELIWILEHPKTYTAGVSFKQNEIIDKTIKIIRTNRGGKITLHNPGQKIIYFVLNLNNRKKDIRKFINTIETTIIEFLKILKINAKKDKKNIGIWVKGKKIAAIGLRVSRWVAFHGFSINISNNLNEYLKIVPCGLDNKKVTSVFLERKIVPKNFEKKLVNIFVKNINKI
;
A
#
# COMPACT_ATOMS: atom_id res chain seq x y z
N MET A 1 21.72 -7.45 -3.64
CA MET A 1 21.25 -7.13 -2.25
C MET A 1 20.17 -8.11 -1.89
N SER A 2 20.21 -8.67 -0.67
CA SER A 2 19.19 -9.62 -0.22
C SER A 2 18.04 -8.86 0.45
N VAL A 3 16.83 -9.06 -0.06
CA VAL A 3 15.59 -8.54 0.53
C VAL A 3 14.88 -9.68 1.24
N GLU A 4 14.56 -9.52 2.53
CA GLU A 4 13.75 -10.49 3.27
C GLU A 4 12.28 -10.38 2.79
N ILE A 5 11.69 -11.51 2.45
CA ILE A 5 10.28 -11.60 2.09
C ILE A 5 9.53 -12.24 3.25
N LYS A 6 8.59 -11.48 3.84
CA LYS A 6 7.74 -11.96 4.94
C LYS A 6 6.28 -12.02 4.48
N LEU A 7 5.63 -13.14 4.72
CA LEU A 7 4.20 -13.32 4.47
C LEU A 7 3.50 -13.66 5.78
N THR A 8 2.46 -12.93 6.12
CA THR A 8 1.63 -13.21 7.29
C THR A 8 0.20 -13.47 6.84
N LYS A 9 -0.33 -14.65 7.15
CA LYS A 9 -1.66 -15.09 6.72
C LYS A 9 -2.79 -14.50 7.58
N LYS A 10 -2.60 -14.43 8.91
CA LYS A 10 -3.61 -13.87 9.82
C LYS A 10 -3.52 -12.33 9.84
N PRO A 11 -4.64 -11.60 9.87
CA PRO A 11 -4.61 -10.16 10.02
C PRO A 11 -3.84 -9.71 11.28
N ILE A 12 -3.02 -8.69 11.15
CA ILE A 12 -2.20 -8.12 12.24
C ILE A 12 -2.76 -6.76 12.63
N PRO A 13 -2.96 -6.46 13.92
CA PRO A 13 -3.27 -5.12 14.39
C PRO A 13 -2.28 -4.09 13.87
N TYR A 14 -2.80 -2.94 13.42
CA TYR A 14 -2.00 -1.91 12.77
C TYR A 14 -0.81 -1.46 13.61
N GLU A 15 -1.04 -1.21 14.91
CA GLU A 15 -0.02 -0.73 15.83
C GLU A 15 1.12 -1.76 15.98
N LYS A 16 0.79 -3.06 16.07
CA LYS A 16 1.80 -4.13 16.14
C LYS A 16 2.67 -4.17 14.87
N ALA A 17 2.02 -4.00 13.71
CA ALA A 17 2.76 -3.94 12.44
C ALA A 17 3.68 -2.72 12.39
N MET A 18 3.23 -1.55 12.87
CA MET A 18 4.03 -0.33 12.88
C MET A 18 5.22 -0.41 13.86
N LEU A 19 5.07 -1.04 15.02
CA LEU A 19 6.19 -1.29 15.94
C LEU A 19 7.28 -2.11 15.25
N PHE A 20 6.91 -3.21 14.61
CA PHE A 20 7.85 -4.05 13.85
C PHE A 20 8.51 -3.28 12.70
N LEU A 21 7.72 -2.55 11.93
CA LEU A 21 8.21 -1.79 10.77
C LEU A 21 9.21 -0.69 11.21
N ASN A 22 8.89 0.05 12.26
CA ASN A 22 9.75 1.10 12.79
C ASN A 22 11.08 0.57 13.34
N LYS A 23 11.06 -0.61 13.99
CA LYS A 23 12.28 -1.31 14.40
C LYS A 23 13.14 -1.64 13.17
N ARG A 24 12.56 -2.29 12.15
CA ARG A 24 13.26 -2.63 10.91
C ARG A 24 13.83 -1.40 10.19
N VAL A 25 13.11 -0.27 10.19
CA VAL A 25 13.61 0.98 9.60
C VAL A 25 14.89 1.45 10.29
N LYS A 26 14.97 1.37 11.63
CA LYS A 26 16.18 1.71 12.39
C LYS A 26 17.34 0.78 12.01
N GLU A 27 17.08 -0.53 12.02
CA GLU A 27 18.07 -1.56 11.69
C GLU A 27 18.62 -1.41 10.27
N VAL A 28 17.76 -1.18 9.28
CA VAL A 28 18.19 -0.97 7.88
C VAL A 28 18.96 0.34 7.71
N LYS A 29 18.60 1.39 8.44
CA LYS A 29 19.37 2.67 8.43
C LYS A 29 20.78 2.51 8.96
N ASN A 30 20.96 1.66 9.96
CA ASN A 30 22.24 1.41 10.58
C ASN A 30 23.08 0.37 9.82
N GLY A 31 22.48 -0.36 8.88
CA GLY A 31 23.11 -1.49 8.21
C GLY A 31 23.04 -2.81 8.97
N ASP A 32 22.30 -2.84 10.08
CA ASP A 32 22.24 -3.99 11.01
C ASP A 32 21.33 -5.12 10.49
N ASN A 33 20.50 -4.87 9.47
CA ASN A 33 19.55 -5.86 8.98
C ASN A 33 19.25 -5.70 7.49
N LYS A 34 18.70 -6.79 6.90
CA LYS A 34 18.27 -6.83 5.50
C LYS A 34 17.06 -5.94 5.26
N GLU A 35 16.95 -5.45 4.03
CA GLU A 35 15.72 -4.85 3.52
C GLU A 35 14.54 -5.81 3.67
N LEU A 36 13.32 -5.28 3.71
CA LEU A 36 12.11 -6.05 3.96
C LEU A 36 11.05 -5.76 2.90
N ILE A 37 10.35 -6.79 2.43
CA ILE A 37 9.02 -6.72 1.83
C ILE A 37 8.11 -7.61 2.67
N TRP A 38 7.04 -7.05 3.21
CA TRP A 38 6.13 -7.74 4.11
C TRP A 38 4.69 -7.66 3.63
N ILE A 39 4.09 -8.82 3.33
CA ILE A 39 2.70 -8.93 2.87
C ILE A 39 1.84 -9.38 4.03
N LEU A 40 0.77 -8.65 4.28
CA LEU A 40 -0.17 -8.90 5.37
C LEU A 40 -1.56 -8.32 5.07
N GLU A 41 -2.46 -8.52 6.00
CA GLU A 41 -3.75 -7.84 6.12
C GLU A 41 -3.89 -7.22 7.51
N HIS A 42 -4.77 -6.24 7.63
CA HIS A 42 -5.16 -5.67 8.93
C HIS A 42 -6.62 -6.00 9.26
N PRO A 43 -6.99 -6.09 10.55
CA PRO A 43 -8.37 -5.88 10.97
C PRO A 43 -8.89 -4.54 10.48
N LYS A 44 -10.21 -4.33 10.50
CA LYS A 44 -10.80 -3.04 10.11
C LYS A 44 -10.16 -1.89 10.89
N THR A 45 -9.49 -1.00 10.17
CA THR A 45 -8.69 0.10 10.73
C THR A 45 -8.71 1.30 9.79
N TYR A 46 -9.13 2.46 10.29
CA TYR A 46 -9.00 3.73 9.57
C TYR A 46 -7.70 4.41 9.98
N THR A 47 -6.91 4.83 8.99
CA THR A 47 -5.63 5.51 9.23
C THR A 47 -5.59 6.85 8.52
N ALA A 48 -5.10 7.88 9.21
CA ALA A 48 -4.92 9.22 8.67
C ALA A 48 -3.43 9.50 8.47
N GLY A 49 -3.02 9.78 7.23
CA GLY A 49 -1.65 10.17 6.88
C GLY A 49 -1.40 11.67 7.14
N VAL A 50 -0.20 12.13 6.82
CA VAL A 50 0.26 13.50 7.14
C VAL A 50 -0.52 14.61 6.41
N SER A 51 -1.18 14.30 5.29
CA SER A 51 -1.99 15.27 4.51
C SER A 51 -3.48 15.16 4.80
N PHE A 52 -3.87 14.47 5.88
CA PHE A 52 -5.25 14.31 6.30
C PHE A 52 -5.88 15.64 6.72
N LYS A 53 -7.16 15.81 6.36
CA LYS A 53 -8.00 16.93 6.81
C LYS A 53 -9.23 16.40 7.54
N GLN A 54 -9.69 17.12 8.56
CA GLN A 54 -10.81 16.69 9.41
C GLN A 54 -12.14 16.52 8.64
N ASN A 55 -12.36 17.29 7.59
CA ASN A 55 -13.54 17.18 6.73
C ASN A 55 -13.55 15.92 5.85
N GLU A 56 -12.50 15.13 5.87
CA GLU A 56 -12.47 13.82 5.20
C GLU A 56 -13.16 12.70 6.00
N ILE A 57 -13.64 12.99 7.23
CA ILE A 57 -14.41 12.07 8.06
C ILE A 57 -15.90 12.35 7.83
N ILE A 58 -16.63 11.36 7.29
CA ILE A 58 -18.08 11.41 7.11
C ILE A 58 -18.77 10.88 8.37
N ASP A 59 -18.40 9.69 8.82
CA ASP A 59 -18.92 9.08 10.05
C ASP A 59 -17.99 9.41 11.22
N LYS A 60 -18.43 10.30 12.11
CA LYS A 60 -17.65 10.75 13.28
C LYS A 60 -17.48 9.69 14.37
N THR A 61 -18.17 8.55 14.27
CA THR A 61 -18.09 7.46 15.26
C THR A 61 -16.90 6.54 15.03
N ILE A 62 -16.24 6.61 13.87
CA ILE A 62 -15.08 5.75 13.57
C ILE A 62 -13.84 6.16 14.35
N LYS A 63 -13.14 5.18 14.88
CA LYS A 63 -11.81 5.39 15.48
C LYS A 63 -10.74 5.52 14.38
N ILE A 64 -9.97 6.59 14.43
CA ILE A 64 -8.91 6.88 13.45
C ILE A 64 -7.54 6.85 14.10
N ILE A 65 -6.61 6.12 13.51
CA ILE A 65 -5.21 6.09 13.92
C ILE A 65 -4.43 7.09 13.07
N ARG A 66 -3.86 8.12 13.71
CA ARG A 66 -2.93 9.06 13.06
C ARG A 66 -1.59 8.40 12.80
N THR A 67 -1.04 8.62 11.62
CA THR A 67 0.18 7.96 11.16
C THR A 67 1.11 8.95 10.48
N ASN A 68 2.37 8.56 10.32
CA ASN A 68 3.39 9.37 9.65
C ASN A 68 3.59 8.99 8.17
N ARG A 69 2.74 8.12 7.59
CA ARG A 69 2.78 7.82 6.16
C ARG A 69 2.32 9.03 5.34
N GLY A 70 2.74 9.08 4.08
CA GLY A 70 2.19 10.03 3.12
C GLY A 70 0.70 9.81 2.84
N GLY A 71 0.06 10.84 2.29
CA GLY A 71 -1.34 10.82 1.88
C GLY A 71 -2.34 11.15 3.00
N LYS A 72 -3.61 10.96 2.69
CA LYS A 72 -4.78 11.34 3.46
C LYS A 72 -5.38 10.16 4.25
N ILE A 73 -6.68 10.23 4.57
CA ILE A 73 -7.38 9.14 5.25
C ILE A 73 -7.56 7.94 4.32
N THR A 74 -7.47 6.73 4.86
CA THR A 74 -7.78 5.48 4.16
C THR A 74 -8.30 4.42 5.13
N LEU A 75 -8.82 3.34 4.57
CA LEU A 75 -9.29 2.15 5.27
C LEU A 75 -8.35 0.97 4.96
N HIS A 76 -8.11 0.17 6.00
CA HIS A 76 -7.57 -1.18 5.89
C HIS A 76 -8.58 -2.16 6.52
N ASN A 77 -8.86 -3.27 5.84
CA ASN A 77 -9.75 -4.31 6.36
C ASN A 77 -9.47 -5.67 5.70
N PRO A 78 -9.96 -6.77 6.27
CA PRO A 78 -9.74 -8.12 5.73
C PRO A 78 -10.13 -8.22 4.26
N GLY A 79 -9.30 -8.94 3.49
CA GLY A 79 -9.43 -9.04 2.02
C GLY A 79 -8.72 -7.91 1.25
N GLN A 80 -8.13 -6.90 1.94
CA GLN A 80 -7.21 -5.96 1.34
C GLN A 80 -5.77 -6.40 1.61
N LYS A 81 -4.97 -6.59 0.58
CA LYS A 81 -3.54 -6.91 0.74
C LYS A 81 -2.72 -5.65 0.92
N ILE A 82 -1.95 -5.65 1.99
CA ILE A 82 -0.99 -4.60 2.32
C ILE A 82 0.40 -5.13 2.00
N ILE A 83 1.19 -4.35 1.30
CA ILE A 83 2.57 -4.64 0.99
C ILE A 83 3.41 -3.54 1.64
N TYR A 84 3.88 -3.82 2.86
CA TYR A 84 4.86 -2.98 3.50
C TYR A 84 6.25 -3.31 3.00
N PHE A 85 7.12 -2.32 3.01
CA PHE A 85 8.52 -2.50 2.71
C PHE A 85 9.40 -1.59 3.58
N VAL A 86 10.66 -1.97 3.71
CA VAL A 86 11.75 -1.13 4.21
C VAL A 86 12.90 -1.31 3.23
N LEU A 87 13.12 -0.30 2.38
CA LEU A 87 14.06 -0.35 1.26
C LEU A 87 15.03 0.83 1.31
N ASN A 88 16.31 0.57 1.24
CA ASN A 88 17.36 1.59 1.25
C ASN A 88 17.60 2.13 -0.16
N LEU A 89 17.15 3.34 -0.44
CA LEU A 89 17.32 4.00 -1.73
C LEU A 89 18.76 4.53 -1.95
N ASN A 90 19.65 4.51 -0.94
CA ASN A 90 21.08 4.78 -1.16
C ASN A 90 21.71 3.71 -2.06
N ASN A 91 21.20 2.50 -1.98
CA ASN A 91 21.65 1.35 -2.78
C ASN A 91 21.00 1.31 -4.17
N ARG A 92 20.18 2.31 -4.50
CA ARG A 92 19.45 2.51 -5.76
C ARG A 92 19.61 3.95 -6.19
N LYS A 93 19.05 4.34 -7.32
CA LYS A 93 18.99 5.77 -7.65
C LYS A 93 18.15 6.49 -6.60
N LYS A 94 18.70 7.55 -5.97
CA LYS A 94 18.03 8.41 -4.97
C LYS A 94 16.93 9.26 -5.63
N ASP A 95 15.94 8.60 -6.23
CA ASP A 95 14.84 9.24 -6.94
C ASP A 95 13.49 8.69 -6.42
N ILE A 96 12.83 9.49 -5.60
CA ILE A 96 11.54 9.13 -5.00
C ILE A 96 10.45 9.05 -6.07
N ARG A 97 10.47 9.89 -7.10
CA ARG A 97 9.46 9.85 -8.19
C ARG A 97 9.60 8.56 -8.99
N LYS A 98 10.83 8.19 -9.33
CA LYS A 98 11.12 6.93 -10.00
C LYS A 98 10.70 5.73 -9.15
N PHE A 99 10.94 5.78 -7.83
CA PHE A 99 10.52 4.73 -6.91
C PHE A 99 8.98 4.59 -6.85
N ILE A 100 8.24 5.70 -6.76
CA ILE A 100 6.77 5.69 -6.81
C ILE A 100 6.29 5.10 -8.14
N ASN A 101 6.88 5.54 -9.26
CA ASN A 101 6.53 5.01 -10.60
C ASN A 101 6.81 3.49 -10.70
N THR A 102 7.85 3.00 -10.05
CA THR A 102 8.17 1.56 -9.97
C THR A 102 7.11 0.77 -9.21
N ILE A 103 6.59 1.33 -8.10
CA ILE A 103 5.47 0.72 -7.36
C ILE A 103 4.21 0.71 -8.23
N GLU A 104 3.88 1.82 -8.88
CA GLU A 104 2.71 1.91 -9.77
C GLU A 104 2.80 0.89 -10.92
N THR A 105 3.95 0.80 -11.57
CA THR A 105 4.21 -0.19 -12.63
C THR A 105 4.04 -1.62 -12.12
N THR A 106 4.57 -1.92 -10.94
CA THR A 106 4.42 -3.24 -10.30
C THR A 106 2.95 -3.61 -10.10
N ILE A 107 2.14 -2.69 -9.59
CA ILE A 107 0.71 -2.93 -9.35
C ILE A 107 -0.03 -3.11 -10.69
N ILE A 108 0.28 -2.31 -11.70
CA ILE A 108 -0.34 -2.42 -13.03
C ILE A 108 0.04 -3.74 -13.69
N GLU A 109 1.30 -4.16 -13.66
CA GLU A 109 1.75 -5.45 -14.19
C GLU A 109 1.05 -6.62 -13.49
N PHE A 110 0.92 -6.56 -12.16
CA PHE A 110 0.17 -7.56 -11.40
C PHE A 110 -1.30 -7.61 -11.80
N LEU A 111 -1.99 -6.47 -11.90
CA LEU A 111 -3.39 -6.41 -12.29
C LEU A 111 -3.62 -6.86 -13.74
N LYS A 112 -2.66 -6.59 -14.64
CA LYS A 112 -2.70 -7.09 -16.03
C LYS A 112 -2.70 -8.61 -16.09
N ILE A 113 -1.95 -9.30 -15.22
CA ILE A 113 -1.98 -10.78 -15.13
C ILE A 113 -3.39 -11.27 -14.73
N LEU A 114 -4.11 -10.51 -13.92
CA LEU A 114 -5.48 -10.78 -13.54
C LEU A 114 -6.50 -10.31 -14.62
N LYS A 115 -6.01 -9.90 -15.81
CA LYS A 115 -6.82 -9.35 -16.92
C LYS A 115 -7.64 -8.12 -16.50
N ILE A 116 -7.08 -7.27 -15.62
CA ILE A 116 -7.65 -5.99 -15.21
C ILE A 116 -6.83 -4.87 -15.86
N ASN A 117 -7.50 -4.07 -16.70
CA ASN A 117 -6.89 -2.91 -17.34
C ASN A 117 -6.88 -1.73 -16.33
N ALA A 118 -5.76 -1.53 -15.67
CA ALA A 118 -5.55 -0.51 -14.67
C ALA A 118 -4.54 0.54 -15.13
N LYS A 119 -4.70 1.77 -14.65
CA LYS A 119 -3.82 2.90 -15.00
C LYS A 119 -3.49 3.75 -13.78
N LYS A 120 -2.38 4.47 -13.86
CA LYS A 120 -2.05 5.56 -12.93
C LYS A 120 -2.81 6.83 -13.31
N ASP A 121 -3.01 7.71 -12.33
CA ASP A 121 -3.61 9.03 -12.52
C ASP A 121 -2.54 10.09 -12.22
N LYS A 122 -2.39 11.08 -13.12
CA LYS A 122 -1.35 12.12 -12.99
C LYS A 122 -1.54 13.02 -11.76
N LYS A 123 -2.79 13.23 -11.32
CA LYS A 123 -3.15 14.13 -10.22
C LYS A 123 -3.31 13.41 -8.89
N ASN A 124 -3.65 12.12 -8.91
CA ASN A 124 -4.05 11.36 -7.72
C ASN A 124 -3.26 10.07 -7.62
N ILE A 125 -2.20 10.07 -6.80
CA ILE A 125 -1.33 8.89 -6.59
C ILE A 125 -2.17 7.66 -6.24
N GLY A 126 -1.88 6.54 -6.90
CA GLY A 126 -2.57 5.26 -6.78
C GLY A 126 -2.95 4.68 -8.12
N ILE A 127 -3.58 3.51 -8.11
CA ILE A 127 -3.95 2.78 -9.34
C ILE A 127 -5.47 2.73 -9.49
N TRP A 128 -5.91 2.91 -10.73
CA TRP A 128 -7.30 3.19 -11.07
C TRP A 128 -7.81 2.25 -12.17
N VAL A 129 -9.07 1.83 -12.03
CA VAL A 129 -9.82 1.06 -13.04
C VAL A 129 -11.15 1.78 -13.30
N LYS A 130 -11.38 2.20 -14.53
CA LYS A 130 -12.62 2.92 -14.92
C LYS A 130 -12.99 4.07 -13.95
N GLY A 131 -11.98 4.86 -13.55
CA GLY A 131 -12.18 5.99 -12.63
C GLY A 131 -12.34 5.63 -11.14
N LYS A 132 -12.26 4.33 -10.76
CA LYS A 132 -12.35 3.85 -9.38
C LYS A 132 -10.97 3.40 -8.89
N LYS A 133 -10.61 3.76 -7.65
CA LYS A 133 -9.30 3.39 -7.08
C LYS A 133 -9.29 1.93 -6.64
N ILE A 134 -8.35 1.14 -7.17
CA ILE A 134 -8.13 -0.27 -6.78
C ILE A 134 -6.95 -0.45 -5.84
N ALA A 135 -5.96 0.45 -5.91
CA ALA A 135 -4.79 0.40 -5.04
C ALA A 135 -4.38 1.79 -4.58
N ALA A 136 -3.95 1.89 -3.33
CA ALA A 136 -3.46 3.11 -2.71
C ALA A 136 -1.96 2.97 -2.39
N ILE A 137 -1.21 4.08 -2.51
CA ILE A 137 0.21 4.16 -2.19
C ILE A 137 0.38 5.23 -1.11
N GLY A 138 1.01 4.85 0.00
CA GLY A 138 1.27 5.75 1.12
C GLY A 138 2.61 5.41 1.76
N LEU A 139 3.69 5.99 1.26
CA LEU A 139 5.05 5.76 1.74
C LEU A 139 5.63 6.97 2.47
N ARG A 140 6.69 6.74 3.20
CA ARG A 140 7.57 7.75 3.78
C ARG A 140 9.02 7.43 3.44
N VAL A 141 9.82 8.47 3.24
CA VAL A 141 11.28 8.34 3.07
C VAL A 141 11.96 9.11 4.20
N SER A 142 12.94 8.49 4.83
CA SER A 142 13.77 9.11 5.87
C SER A 142 15.21 8.64 5.74
N ARG A 143 16.14 9.58 5.54
CA ARG A 143 17.56 9.29 5.25
C ARG A 143 17.72 8.26 4.11
N TRP A 144 16.94 8.44 3.04
CA TRP A 144 16.87 7.56 1.88
C TRP A 144 16.41 6.12 2.16
N VAL A 145 15.88 5.82 3.34
CA VAL A 145 15.16 4.58 3.58
C VAL A 145 13.67 4.84 3.36
N ALA A 146 13.09 4.17 2.36
CA ALA A 146 11.66 4.20 2.06
C ALA A 146 10.94 3.12 2.87
N PHE A 147 9.80 3.46 3.49
CA PHE A 147 9.01 2.55 4.31
C PHE A 147 7.51 2.88 4.29
N HIS A 148 6.69 2.12 4.99
CA HIS A 148 5.27 1.89 4.75
C HIS A 148 5.08 1.11 3.45
N GLY A 149 4.21 1.55 2.51
CA GLY A 149 4.01 0.75 1.32
C GLY A 149 2.78 1.10 0.51
N PHE A 150 2.12 0.07 0.00
CA PHE A 150 0.90 0.19 -0.78
C PHE A 150 -0.13 -0.89 -0.40
N SER A 151 -1.37 -0.65 -0.77
CA SER A 151 -2.47 -1.61 -0.58
C SER A 151 -3.20 -1.88 -1.88
N ILE A 152 -3.69 -3.11 -2.05
CA ILE A 152 -4.52 -3.52 -3.18
C ILE A 152 -5.83 -4.09 -2.63
N ASN A 153 -6.95 -3.56 -3.07
CA ASN A 153 -8.26 -4.11 -2.75
C ASN A 153 -8.46 -5.41 -3.54
N ILE A 154 -8.47 -6.54 -2.86
CA ILE A 154 -8.68 -7.86 -3.48
C ILE A 154 -10.16 -8.25 -3.38
N SER A 155 -10.67 -8.46 -2.18
CA SER A 155 -12.04 -8.89 -1.91
C SER A 155 -12.66 -8.25 -0.67
N ASN A 156 -12.01 -7.22 -0.16
CA ASN A 156 -12.40 -6.54 1.06
C ASN A 156 -13.76 -5.81 0.92
N ASN A 157 -14.46 -5.64 2.06
CA ASN A 157 -15.69 -4.88 2.11
C ASN A 157 -15.45 -3.39 1.83
N LEU A 158 -15.90 -2.92 0.67
CA LEU A 158 -15.70 -1.54 0.23
C LEU A 158 -16.75 -0.56 0.79
N ASN A 159 -17.87 -1.04 1.35
CA ASN A 159 -18.89 -0.16 1.94
C ASN A 159 -18.35 0.65 3.13
N GLU A 160 -17.36 0.13 3.83
CA GLU A 160 -16.68 0.83 4.91
C GLU A 160 -15.93 2.10 4.45
N TYR A 161 -15.63 2.24 3.15
CA TYR A 161 -15.09 3.49 2.59
C TYR A 161 -16.11 4.63 2.54
N LEU A 162 -17.44 4.34 2.62
CA LEU A 162 -18.49 5.36 2.64
C LEU A 162 -18.44 6.23 3.90
N LYS A 163 -17.72 5.79 4.93
CA LYS A 163 -17.54 6.52 6.20
C LYS A 163 -16.47 7.61 6.14
N ILE A 164 -15.72 7.67 5.05
CA ILE A 164 -14.61 8.61 4.84
C ILE A 164 -14.64 9.15 3.41
N VAL A 165 -13.97 10.28 3.18
CA VAL A 165 -13.62 10.76 1.83
C VAL A 165 -12.24 10.18 1.48
N PRO A 166 -12.17 9.01 0.81
CA PRO A 166 -10.90 8.31 0.65
C PRO A 166 -9.96 9.13 -0.22
N CYS A 167 -8.75 9.39 0.29
CA CYS A 167 -7.75 10.20 -0.40
C CYS A 167 -8.19 11.65 -0.71
N GLY A 168 -9.22 12.18 -0.02
CA GLY A 168 -9.78 13.51 -0.22
C GLY A 168 -10.39 13.73 -1.60
N LEU A 169 -10.92 12.69 -2.20
CA LEU A 169 -11.53 12.71 -3.53
C LEU A 169 -13.05 12.61 -3.37
N ASP A 170 -13.69 13.79 -3.34
CA ASP A 170 -15.14 13.88 -3.44
C ASP A 170 -15.59 13.15 -4.71
N ASN A 171 -16.58 12.27 -4.59
CA ASN A 171 -17.18 11.49 -5.69
C ASN A 171 -16.33 10.40 -6.35
N LYS A 172 -15.09 10.14 -5.95
CA LYS A 172 -14.32 9.01 -6.51
C LYS A 172 -14.55 7.72 -5.72
N LYS A 173 -15.11 6.75 -6.41
CA LYS A 173 -15.41 5.41 -5.87
C LYS A 173 -14.15 4.56 -5.79
N VAL A 174 -14.19 3.55 -4.96
CA VAL A 174 -13.18 2.49 -4.87
C VAL A 174 -13.69 1.25 -5.61
N THR A 175 -12.76 0.37 -6.00
CA THR A 175 -13.08 -0.95 -6.56
C THR A 175 -12.11 -2.01 -6.02
N SER A 176 -12.33 -3.26 -6.35
CA SER A 176 -11.49 -4.39 -5.96
C SER A 176 -11.33 -5.40 -7.09
N VAL A 177 -10.35 -6.30 -6.98
CA VAL A 177 -10.17 -7.39 -7.94
C VAL A 177 -11.45 -8.22 -8.06
N PHE A 178 -12.11 -8.52 -6.93
CA PHE A 178 -13.36 -9.27 -6.93
C PHE A 178 -14.49 -8.56 -7.70
N LEU A 179 -14.63 -7.24 -7.55
CA LEU A 179 -15.66 -6.50 -8.29
C LEU A 179 -15.39 -6.46 -9.78
N GLU A 180 -14.12 -6.36 -10.19
CA GLU A 180 -13.74 -6.28 -11.60
C GLU A 180 -13.74 -7.65 -12.32
N ARG A 181 -13.50 -8.75 -11.58
CA ARG A 181 -13.30 -10.09 -12.18
C ARG A 181 -14.23 -11.18 -11.66
N LYS A 182 -14.97 -10.92 -10.56
CA LYS A 182 -15.81 -11.90 -9.84
C LYS A 182 -15.04 -13.13 -9.34
N ILE A 183 -13.72 -12.99 -9.17
CA ILE A 183 -12.83 -14.02 -8.62
C ILE A 183 -11.94 -13.43 -7.53
N VAL A 184 -11.57 -14.29 -6.58
CA VAL A 184 -10.49 -14.00 -5.62
C VAL A 184 -9.27 -14.82 -6.06
N PRO A 185 -8.17 -14.19 -6.50
CA PRO A 185 -7.00 -14.92 -6.93
C PRO A 185 -6.40 -15.68 -5.76
N LYS A 186 -5.91 -16.90 -6.02
CA LYS A 186 -5.20 -17.73 -5.03
C LYS A 186 -3.69 -17.64 -5.24
N ASN A 187 -2.92 -17.74 -4.17
CA ASN A 187 -1.45 -17.83 -4.18
C ASN A 187 -0.76 -16.75 -5.04
N PHE A 188 -1.36 -15.57 -5.12
CA PHE A 188 -0.85 -14.48 -5.96
C PHE A 188 0.27 -13.68 -5.31
N GLU A 189 0.44 -13.81 -3.99
CA GLU A 189 1.40 -13.04 -3.21
C GLU A 189 2.83 -13.24 -3.72
N LYS A 190 3.22 -14.49 -3.99
CA LYS A 190 4.54 -14.81 -4.56
C LYS A 190 4.76 -14.14 -5.91
N LYS A 191 3.73 -14.13 -6.77
CA LYS A 191 3.79 -13.49 -8.09
C LYS A 191 3.92 -11.98 -7.98
N LEU A 192 3.15 -11.34 -7.10
CA LEU A 192 3.23 -9.91 -6.83
C LEU A 192 4.62 -9.51 -6.31
N VAL A 193 5.17 -10.27 -5.35
CA VAL A 193 6.52 -10.04 -4.82
C VAL A 193 7.57 -10.17 -5.90
N ASN A 194 7.52 -11.21 -6.73
CA ASN A 194 8.49 -11.41 -7.79
C ASN A 194 8.51 -10.24 -8.79
N ILE A 195 7.33 -9.72 -9.16
CA ILE A 195 7.21 -8.53 -10.00
C ILE A 195 7.82 -7.32 -9.29
N PHE A 196 7.50 -7.12 -8.01
CA PHE A 196 8.02 -5.99 -7.25
C PHE A 196 9.53 -6.04 -7.12
N VAL A 197 10.10 -7.18 -6.71
CA VAL A 197 11.57 -7.38 -6.61
C VAL A 197 12.25 -7.15 -7.96
N LYS A 198 11.70 -7.72 -9.05
CA LYS A 198 12.21 -7.49 -10.41
C LYS A 198 12.24 -6.00 -10.74
N ASN A 199 11.21 -5.25 -10.40
CA ASN A 199 11.11 -3.85 -10.76
C ASN A 199 11.97 -2.93 -9.88
N ILE A 200 12.08 -3.18 -8.57
CA ILE A 200 12.96 -2.39 -7.69
C ILE A 200 14.45 -2.63 -7.95
N ASN A 201 14.82 -3.76 -8.54
CA ASN A 201 16.21 -4.04 -8.92
C ASN A 201 16.66 -3.34 -10.23
N LYS A 202 15.73 -2.66 -10.92
CA LYS A 202 16.03 -1.86 -12.13
C LYS A 202 16.33 -0.38 -11.83
N ILE A 203 16.23 0.03 -10.58
CA ILE A 203 16.39 1.43 -10.18
C ILE A 203 17.56 1.67 -9.24
#